data_fb1cce6ab66b0d544e373f6cc1500e69
#
_entry.id   fb1cce6ab66b0d544e373f6cc1500e69
#
_cell.length_a   1.000
_cell.length_b   1.000
_cell.length_c   1.000
_cell.angle_alpha   90.00
_cell.angle_beta   90.00
_cell.angle_gamma   90.00
#
_symmetry.space_group_name_H-M   'P 1'
#
loop_
_entity.id
_entity.type
_entity.pdbx_description
1 polymer ?
#
loop_
_entity_poly.entity_id
_entity_poly.type
_entity_poly.pdbx_seq_one_letter_code
_entity_poly.pdbx_strand_id
1 'polypeptide(L)'
;MRYFLDTEYNGFGGALISLALAPESGDDEFYAIVKCPDPIVPWVERHVMPYIDMVPIGLGHPALERLDAAQALSSYLAGDTNPEIVADWPEDIAQFCMLLLTTSGDMVEIAPTTFTLLRLPGFSTAANSKIPHNALYDARALRHFVLKSER
;
A
#
# COMPACT_ATOMS: atom_id res chain seq x y z
N MET A 1 -1.50 -14.79 6.79
CA MET A 1 -2.26 -13.67 7.40
C MET A 1 -2.85 -12.80 6.28
N ARG A 2 -3.99 -12.12 6.52
CA ARG A 2 -4.52 -11.11 5.59
C ARG A 2 -3.88 -9.74 5.86
N TYR A 3 -3.53 -9.06 4.77
CA TYR A 3 -3.00 -7.70 4.77
C TYR A 3 -3.83 -6.84 3.84
N PHE A 4 -4.38 -5.76 4.33
CA PHE A 4 -5.16 -4.82 3.55
C PHE A 4 -4.21 -3.79 2.93
N LEU A 5 -4.26 -3.71 1.61
CA LEU A 5 -3.35 -2.92 0.78
C LEU A 5 -4.03 -1.65 0.31
N ASP A 6 -3.29 -0.57 0.35
CA ASP A 6 -3.58 0.65 -0.39
C ASP A 6 -2.28 1.27 -0.91
N THR A 7 -2.35 1.96 -2.04
CA THR A 7 -1.21 2.64 -2.66
C THR A 7 -1.58 4.02 -3.14
N GLU A 8 -0.61 4.93 -3.11
CA GLU A 8 -0.68 6.21 -3.81
C GLU A 8 0.33 6.20 -4.96
N TYR A 9 -0.07 6.70 -6.11
CA TYR A 9 0.75 6.71 -7.31
C TYR A 9 0.53 8.00 -8.11
N ASN A 10 1.44 8.30 -9.02
CA ASN A 10 1.51 9.58 -9.71
C ASN A 10 0.52 9.67 -10.88
N GLY A 11 -0.78 9.59 -10.58
CA GLY A 11 -1.84 9.56 -11.58
C GLY A 11 -2.03 8.18 -12.22
N PHE A 12 -3.01 8.06 -13.09
CA PHE A 12 -3.35 6.80 -13.76
C PHE A 12 -2.13 6.22 -14.50
N GLY A 13 -1.75 4.98 -14.16
CA GLY A 13 -0.58 4.31 -14.72
C GLY A 13 0.77 4.92 -14.31
N GLY A 14 0.78 5.88 -13.38
CA GLY A 14 1.98 6.55 -12.89
C GLY A 14 2.79 5.72 -11.90
N ALA A 15 3.99 6.22 -11.57
CA ALA A 15 4.89 5.57 -10.64
C ALA A 15 4.34 5.57 -9.21
N LEU A 16 4.66 4.51 -8.47
CA LEU A 16 4.33 4.38 -7.04
C LEU A 16 4.95 5.52 -6.22
N ILE A 17 4.15 6.10 -5.33
CA ILE A 17 4.57 7.13 -4.36
C ILE A 17 4.60 6.57 -2.95
N SER A 18 3.58 5.83 -2.55
CA SER A 18 3.55 5.14 -1.25
C SER A 18 2.75 3.85 -1.30
N LEU A 19 3.08 2.93 -0.41
CA LEU A 19 2.39 1.66 -0.25
C LEU A 19 2.25 1.35 1.23
N ALA A 20 1.08 0.89 1.62
CA ALA A 20 0.79 0.45 2.98
C ALA A 20 0.17 -0.94 3.02
N LEU A 21 0.52 -1.69 4.05
CA LEU A 21 -0.14 -2.92 4.44
C LEU A 21 -0.63 -2.80 5.88
N ALA A 22 -1.94 -2.94 6.07
CA ALA A 22 -2.56 -3.02 7.39
C ALA A 22 -2.94 -4.48 7.67
N PRO A 23 -2.20 -5.21 8.54
CA PRO A 23 -2.51 -6.59 8.83
C PRO A 23 -3.84 -6.72 9.56
N GLU A 24 -4.50 -7.86 9.40
CA GLU A 24 -5.78 -8.16 10.05
C GLU A 24 -5.72 -8.00 11.58
N SER A 25 -4.60 -8.37 12.19
CA SER A 25 -4.36 -8.21 13.64
C SER A 25 -4.38 -6.75 14.11
N GLY A 26 -4.02 -5.82 13.22
CA GLY A 26 -3.89 -4.41 13.54
C GLY A 26 -2.52 -3.98 14.08
N ASP A 27 -1.62 -4.93 14.28
CA ASP A 27 -0.26 -4.69 14.77
C ASP A 27 0.75 -4.77 13.62
N ASP A 28 1.93 -4.17 13.82
CA ASP A 28 3.06 -4.26 12.89
C ASP A 28 2.70 -3.90 11.43
N GLU A 29 2.10 -2.73 11.25
CA GLU A 29 1.75 -2.21 9.91
C GLU A 29 3.01 -1.86 9.11
N PHE A 30 2.90 -1.97 7.79
CA PHE A 30 3.94 -1.55 6.85
C PHE A 30 3.55 -0.26 6.15
N TYR A 31 4.51 0.65 6.03
CA TYR A 31 4.37 1.87 5.23
C TYR A 31 5.69 2.20 4.54
N ALA A 32 5.66 2.39 3.24
CA ALA A 32 6.81 2.81 2.45
C ALA A 32 6.48 4.02 1.59
N ILE A 33 7.30 5.06 1.69
CA ILE A 33 7.34 6.18 0.76
C ILE A 33 8.44 5.90 -0.27
N VAL A 34 8.09 5.97 -1.56
CA VAL A 34 8.98 5.63 -2.66
C VAL A 34 9.27 6.88 -3.49
N LYS A 35 10.52 7.10 -3.84
CA LYS A 35 10.91 8.20 -4.72
C LYS A 35 10.23 8.04 -6.08
N CYS A 36 9.49 9.05 -6.48
CA CYS A 36 8.88 9.12 -7.81
C CYS A 36 9.91 9.64 -8.81
N PRO A 37 10.20 8.92 -9.92
CA PRO A 37 11.18 9.35 -10.91
C PRO A 37 10.66 10.48 -11.82
N ASP A 38 9.34 10.67 -11.85
CA ASP A 38 8.68 11.62 -12.75
C ASP A 38 8.20 12.86 -11.99
N PRO A 39 7.99 14.00 -12.67
CA PRO A 39 7.33 15.16 -12.09
C PRO A 39 5.96 14.78 -11.53
N ILE A 40 5.66 15.22 -10.30
CA ILE A 40 4.37 14.94 -9.66
C ILE A 40 3.28 15.69 -10.41
N VAL A 41 2.21 14.98 -10.77
CA VAL A 41 1.06 15.61 -11.45
C VAL A 41 0.30 16.52 -10.50
N PRO A 42 -0.32 17.63 -10.98
CA PRO A 42 -0.91 18.67 -10.10
C PRO A 42 -1.96 18.16 -9.12
N TRP A 43 -2.73 17.15 -9.48
CA TRP A 43 -3.74 16.57 -8.59
C TRP A 43 -3.07 15.86 -7.40
N VAL A 44 -2.05 15.05 -7.66
CA VAL A 44 -1.28 14.31 -6.64
C VAL A 44 -0.52 15.27 -5.73
N GLU A 45 0.07 16.32 -6.30
CA GLU A 45 0.75 17.38 -5.54
C GLU A 45 -0.17 18.03 -4.49
N ARG A 46 -1.44 18.21 -4.82
CA ARG A 46 -2.42 18.86 -3.93
C ARG A 46 -3.10 17.89 -2.98
N HIS A 47 -3.34 16.65 -3.37
CA HIS A 47 -4.22 15.73 -2.63
C HIS A 47 -3.50 14.55 -1.98
N VAL A 48 -2.28 14.25 -2.36
CA VAL A 48 -1.47 13.15 -1.80
C VAL A 48 -0.26 13.66 -1.05
N MET A 49 0.58 14.47 -1.71
CA MET A 49 1.87 14.88 -1.16
C MET A 49 1.81 15.61 0.19
N PRO A 50 0.80 16.46 0.48
CA PRO A 50 0.71 17.12 1.80
C PRO A 50 0.48 16.15 2.96
N TYR A 51 -0.02 14.95 2.70
CA TYR A 51 -0.41 13.96 3.72
C TYR A 51 0.57 12.80 3.85
N ILE A 52 1.57 12.71 2.95
CA ILE A 52 2.43 11.54 2.83
C ILE A 52 3.21 11.23 4.12
N ASP A 53 3.61 12.24 4.88
CA ASP A 53 4.33 12.10 6.15
C ASP A 53 3.41 12.02 7.38
N MET A 54 2.10 12.08 7.19
CA MET A 54 1.13 12.06 8.28
C MET A 54 0.85 10.62 8.74
N VAL A 55 1.86 9.98 9.29
CA VAL A 55 1.81 8.61 9.81
C VAL A 55 2.32 8.56 11.25
N PRO A 56 1.99 7.50 12.02
CA PRO A 56 2.49 7.36 13.38
C PRO A 56 4.02 7.38 13.46
N ILE A 57 4.53 7.85 14.59
CA ILE A 57 5.96 7.80 14.92
C ILE A 57 6.44 6.35 14.79
N GLY A 58 7.56 6.16 14.09
CA GLY A 58 8.14 4.84 13.83
C GLY A 58 7.79 4.25 12.45
N LEU A 59 6.73 4.74 11.80
CA LEU A 59 6.42 4.39 10.40
C LEU A 59 6.88 5.45 9.41
N GLY A 60 7.08 6.70 9.87
CA GLY A 60 7.60 7.78 9.04
C GLY A 60 9.09 7.59 8.72
N HIS A 61 9.46 7.84 7.46
CA HIS A 61 10.84 7.77 6.98
C HIS A 61 10.98 8.65 5.71
N PRO A 62 12.21 9.05 5.34
CA PRO A 62 12.45 9.67 4.05
C PRO A 62 12.07 8.73 2.90
N ALA A 63 11.73 9.29 1.74
CA ALA A 63 11.41 8.49 0.56
C ALA A 63 12.59 7.57 0.19
N LEU A 64 12.28 6.30 0.00
CA LEU A 64 13.22 5.24 -0.36
C LEU A 64 13.41 5.16 -1.87
N GLU A 65 14.59 4.73 -2.28
CA GLU A 65 14.76 4.21 -3.64
C GLU A 65 13.84 3.00 -3.84
N ARG A 66 13.38 2.79 -5.05
CA ARG A 66 12.42 1.72 -5.37
C ARG A 66 12.93 0.35 -4.93
N LEU A 67 14.21 0.04 -5.15
CA LEU A 67 14.81 -1.23 -4.75
C LEU A 67 14.82 -1.41 -3.22
N ASP A 68 15.12 -0.35 -2.47
CA ASP A 68 15.12 -0.38 -1.00
C ASP A 68 13.69 -0.60 -0.46
N ALA A 69 12.69 0.03 -1.09
CA ALA A 69 11.28 -0.18 -0.74
C ALA A 69 10.83 -1.64 -1.04
N ALA A 70 11.24 -2.20 -2.17
CA ALA A 70 10.98 -3.59 -2.52
C ALA A 70 11.60 -4.56 -1.50
N GLN A 71 12.84 -4.30 -1.10
CA GLN A 71 13.55 -5.10 -0.10
C GLN A 71 12.91 -4.98 1.29
N ALA A 72 12.46 -3.79 1.67
CA ALA A 72 11.74 -3.57 2.92
C ALA A 72 10.42 -4.34 2.95
N LEU A 73 9.66 -4.34 1.83
CA LEU A 73 8.43 -5.11 1.70
C LEU A 73 8.67 -6.62 1.80
N SER A 74 9.70 -7.13 1.11
CA SER A 74 10.13 -8.53 1.20
C SER A 74 10.47 -8.92 2.64
N SER A 75 11.26 -8.10 3.33
CA SER A 75 11.65 -8.33 4.73
C SER A 75 10.46 -8.30 5.68
N TYR A 76 9.51 -7.40 5.46
CA TYR A 76 8.28 -7.32 6.25
C TYR A 76 7.43 -8.59 6.13
N LEU A 77 7.30 -9.14 4.92
CA LEU A 77 6.48 -10.33 4.66
C LEU A 77 7.21 -11.66 4.94
N ALA A 78 8.52 -11.64 5.20
CA ALA A 78 9.35 -12.85 5.31
C ALA A 78 8.90 -13.84 6.40
N GLY A 79 8.20 -13.38 7.44
CA GLY A 79 7.67 -14.22 8.51
C GLY A 79 6.35 -14.94 8.17
N ASP A 80 5.70 -14.58 7.08
CA ASP A 80 4.43 -15.18 6.66
C ASP A 80 4.64 -16.11 5.47
N THR A 81 4.37 -17.38 5.65
CA THR A 81 4.56 -18.42 4.63
C THR A 81 3.46 -18.45 3.57
N ASN A 82 2.36 -17.74 3.79
CA ASN A 82 1.21 -17.70 2.88
C ASN A 82 0.41 -16.40 3.07
N PRO A 83 0.98 -15.24 2.74
CA PRO A 83 0.28 -13.96 2.87
C PRO A 83 -0.89 -13.85 1.89
N GLU A 84 -1.98 -13.24 2.34
CA GLU A 84 -3.09 -12.83 1.50
C GLU A 84 -3.15 -11.29 1.46
N ILE A 85 -2.99 -10.73 0.28
CA ILE A 85 -3.04 -9.29 0.02
C ILE A 85 -4.44 -8.94 -0.48
N VAL A 86 -5.13 -8.08 0.25
CA VAL A 86 -6.52 -7.68 -0.01
C VAL A 86 -6.57 -6.22 -0.39
N ALA A 87 -7.13 -5.90 -1.55
CA ALA A 87 -7.35 -4.53 -2.01
C ALA A 87 -8.78 -4.36 -2.57
N ASP A 88 -9.28 -3.15 -2.59
CA ASP A 88 -10.57 -2.82 -3.23
C ASP A 88 -10.40 -2.18 -4.61
N TRP A 89 -9.16 -1.85 -4.98
CA TRP A 89 -8.83 -1.27 -6.27
C TRP A 89 -7.74 -2.08 -7.00
N PRO A 90 -7.92 -2.39 -8.29
CA PRO A 90 -7.00 -3.27 -9.01
C PRO A 90 -5.61 -2.66 -9.24
N GLU A 91 -5.49 -1.34 -9.33
CA GLU A 91 -4.20 -0.67 -9.52
C GLU A 91 -3.30 -0.81 -8.28
N ASP A 92 -3.87 -0.92 -7.07
CA ASP A 92 -3.09 -1.20 -5.85
C ASP A 92 -2.36 -2.55 -5.94
N ILE A 93 -3.07 -3.58 -6.40
CA ILE A 93 -2.46 -4.90 -6.64
C ILE A 93 -1.38 -4.81 -7.73
N ALA A 94 -1.64 -4.06 -8.79
CA ALA A 94 -0.66 -3.86 -9.86
C ALA A 94 0.59 -3.13 -9.35
N GLN A 95 0.44 -2.09 -8.56
CA GLN A 95 1.56 -1.34 -7.95
C GLN A 95 2.36 -2.22 -6.99
N PHE A 96 1.69 -3.03 -6.17
CA PHE A 96 2.35 -4.01 -5.31
C PHE A 96 3.19 -5.00 -6.13
N CYS A 97 2.59 -5.62 -7.15
CA CYS A 97 3.29 -6.58 -7.99
C CYS A 97 4.47 -5.95 -8.75
N MET A 98 4.30 -4.73 -9.25
CA MET A 98 5.36 -4.01 -9.93
C MET A 98 6.51 -3.64 -8.99
N LEU A 99 6.23 -3.33 -7.72
CA LEU A 99 7.28 -3.03 -6.73
C LEU A 99 8.16 -4.25 -6.46
N LEU A 100 7.64 -5.46 -6.53
CA LEU A 100 8.42 -6.69 -6.33
C LEU A 100 9.51 -6.90 -7.38
N LEU A 101 9.33 -6.35 -8.60
CA LEU A 101 10.30 -6.52 -9.69
C LEU A 101 11.55 -5.65 -9.45
N THR A 102 12.72 -6.28 -9.50
CA THR A 102 14.01 -5.59 -9.32
C THR A 102 14.66 -5.24 -10.65
N THR A 103 14.64 -6.17 -11.60
CA THR A 103 15.11 -6.01 -12.97
C THR A 103 14.23 -6.85 -13.91
N SER A 104 14.53 -6.83 -15.21
CA SER A 104 13.86 -7.71 -16.17
C SER A 104 14.10 -9.19 -15.82
N GLY A 105 13.01 -9.89 -15.48
CA GLY A 105 13.05 -11.31 -15.14
C GLY A 105 13.53 -11.63 -13.73
N ASP A 106 13.66 -10.62 -12.85
CA ASP A 106 14.08 -10.80 -11.48
C ASP A 106 13.18 -10.03 -10.50
N MET A 107 13.05 -10.54 -9.27
CA MET A 107 12.21 -9.96 -8.23
C MET A 107 12.77 -10.22 -6.83
N VAL A 108 12.31 -9.43 -5.85
CA VAL A 108 12.58 -9.73 -4.44
C VAL A 108 11.88 -11.02 -4.03
N GLU A 109 12.44 -11.70 -3.04
CA GLU A 109 11.88 -12.93 -2.52
C GLU A 109 10.63 -12.67 -1.67
N ILE A 110 9.54 -13.37 -1.99
CA ILE A 110 8.34 -13.46 -1.15
C ILE A 110 7.80 -14.89 -1.16
N ALA A 111 7.08 -15.27 -0.11
CA ALA A 111 6.35 -16.53 -0.07
C ALA A 111 5.22 -16.58 -1.13
N PRO A 112 4.70 -17.77 -1.47
CA PRO A 112 3.49 -17.88 -2.29
C PRO A 112 2.38 -16.99 -1.73
N THR A 113 1.92 -16.03 -2.53
CA THR A 113 1.02 -14.95 -2.11
C THR A 113 -0.31 -15.04 -2.86
N THR A 114 -1.41 -14.92 -2.12
CA THR A 114 -2.75 -14.80 -2.70
C THR A 114 -3.14 -13.33 -2.80
N PHE A 115 -3.76 -12.92 -3.92
CA PHE A 115 -4.32 -11.59 -4.10
C PHE A 115 -5.83 -11.68 -4.16
N THR A 116 -6.52 -10.87 -3.35
CA THR A 116 -7.98 -10.78 -3.32
C THR A 116 -8.40 -9.36 -3.66
N LEU A 117 -9.10 -9.20 -4.78
CA LEU A 117 -9.73 -7.94 -5.15
C LEU A 117 -11.18 -7.93 -4.65
N LEU A 118 -11.47 -7.08 -3.69
CA LEU A 118 -12.82 -6.91 -3.14
C LEU A 118 -13.55 -5.75 -3.81
N ARG A 119 -14.72 -6.05 -4.38
CA ARG A 119 -15.64 -5.00 -4.83
C ARG A 119 -16.66 -4.75 -3.73
N LEU A 120 -16.47 -3.68 -2.96
CA LEU A 120 -17.24 -3.40 -1.75
C LEU A 120 -18.26 -2.28 -1.99
N PRO A 121 -19.55 -2.60 -2.24
CA PRO A 121 -20.58 -1.57 -2.34
C PRO A 121 -20.66 -0.75 -1.04
N GLY A 122 -20.62 0.57 -1.16
CA GLY A 122 -20.69 1.48 -0.03
C GLY A 122 -19.36 1.78 0.66
N PHE A 123 -18.25 1.15 0.28
CA PHE A 123 -16.93 1.56 0.72
C PHE A 123 -16.38 2.69 -0.17
N SER A 124 -15.76 3.66 0.48
CA SER A 124 -15.01 4.73 -0.16
C SER A 124 -13.98 5.25 0.83
N THR A 125 -12.74 5.38 0.43
CA THR A 125 -11.68 5.96 1.27
C THR A 125 -12.03 7.40 1.68
N ALA A 126 -12.60 8.20 0.79
CA ALA A 126 -13.06 9.55 1.11
C ALA A 126 -14.05 9.63 2.28
N ALA A 127 -14.90 8.62 2.44
CA ALA A 127 -15.91 8.58 3.51
C ALA A 127 -15.45 7.83 4.76
N ASN A 128 -14.50 6.89 4.64
CA ASN A 128 -14.13 5.95 5.71
C ASN A 128 -12.72 6.17 6.26
N SER A 129 -11.83 6.82 5.51
CA SER A 129 -10.47 7.08 5.95
C SER A 129 -10.40 8.32 6.85
N LYS A 130 -9.55 8.28 7.87
CA LYS A 130 -9.26 9.43 8.73
C LYS A 130 -8.41 10.49 8.02
N ILE A 131 -7.56 10.06 7.12
CA ILE A 131 -6.71 10.92 6.27
C ILE A 131 -6.79 10.36 4.85
N PRO A 132 -7.82 10.71 4.07
CA PRO A 132 -7.96 10.26 2.69
C PRO A 132 -6.72 10.62 1.86
N HIS A 133 -6.35 9.74 0.95
CA HIS A 133 -5.13 9.84 0.12
C HIS A 133 -3.82 9.75 0.91
N ASN A 134 -3.86 9.09 2.06
CA ASN A 134 -2.70 8.53 2.74
C ASN A 134 -2.85 7.02 2.76
N ALA A 135 -1.96 6.30 2.09
CA ALA A 135 -2.09 4.85 1.88
C ALA A 135 -2.26 4.07 3.19
N LEU A 136 -1.60 4.47 4.29
CA LEU A 136 -1.76 3.78 5.57
C LEU A 136 -3.18 3.93 6.13
N TYR A 137 -3.72 5.14 6.12
CA TYR A 137 -5.06 5.40 6.64
C TYR A 137 -6.15 4.82 5.74
N ASP A 138 -5.91 4.75 4.43
CA ASP A 138 -6.83 4.16 3.47
C ASP A 138 -6.83 2.62 3.61
N ALA A 139 -5.67 1.98 3.77
CA ALA A 139 -5.55 0.56 4.10
C ALA A 139 -6.23 0.19 5.44
N ARG A 140 -6.07 1.03 6.47
CA ARG A 140 -6.77 0.87 7.76
C ARG A 140 -8.29 0.98 7.62
N ALA A 141 -8.76 1.92 6.79
CA ALA A 141 -10.19 2.09 6.52
C ALA A 141 -10.77 0.85 5.83
N LEU A 142 -10.07 0.32 4.82
CA LEU A 142 -10.45 -0.91 4.13
C LEU A 142 -10.52 -2.09 5.12
N ARG A 143 -9.46 -2.29 5.91
CA ARG A 143 -9.44 -3.32 6.97
C ARG A 143 -10.65 -3.20 7.90
N HIS A 144 -10.89 -2.01 8.42
CA HIS A 144 -11.99 -1.79 9.36
C HIS A 144 -13.34 -2.11 8.74
N PHE A 145 -13.56 -1.67 7.50
CA PHE A 145 -14.81 -1.89 6.78
C PHE A 145 -15.06 -3.38 6.53
N VAL A 146 -14.06 -4.11 6.05
CA VAL A 146 -14.14 -5.56 5.78
C VAL A 146 -14.42 -6.33 7.08
N LEU A 147 -13.59 -6.13 8.10
CA LEU A 147 -13.74 -6.86 9.37
C LEU A 147 -15.05 -6.57 10.10
N LYS A 148 -15.62 -5.39 9.90
CA LYS A 148 -16.93 -5.03 10.43
C LYS A 148 -18.05 -5.77 9.68
N SER A 149 -17.91 -5.96 8.37
CA SER A 149 -18.92 -6.64 7.54
C SER A 149 -18.94 -8.17 7.71
N GLU A 150 -17.85 -8.74 8.24
CA GLU A 150 -17.72 -10.18 8.51
C GLU A 150 -18.28 -10.60 9.89
N ARG A 151 -18.68 -9.64 10.74
CA ARG A 151 -19.28 -9.87 12.06
C ARG A 151 -20.79 -9.94 11.99
#